data_90d3946ec73033f8c01486eae6f8e307
#
_entry.id   90d3946ec73033f8c01486eae6f8e307
#
_cell.length_a   1.000
_cell.length_b   1.000
_cell.length_c   1.000
_cell.angle_alpha   90.00
_cell.angle_beta   90.00
_cell.angle_gamma   90.00
#
_symmetry.space_group_name_H-M   'P 1'
#
loop_
_entity.id
_entity.type
_entity.pdbx_description
1 polymer ?
#
loop_
_entity_poly.entity_id
_entity_poly.type
_entity_poly.pdbx_seq_one_letter_code
_entity_poly.pdbx_strand_id
1 'polypeptide(L)' 'MPHIAVTMYPGRDAETKRKLALKLQETVAEELKVRKEVVTVTIEDVDPEKWEEHLERFEKETFFVSRNA' A
#
# COMPACT_ATOMS: atom_id res chain seq x y z
N MET A 1 7.11 13.41 5.97
CA MET A 1 7.78 12.43 5.08
C MET A 1 6.95 11.14 5.07
N PRO A 2 5.77 11.07 4.29
CA PRO A 2 4.96 9.85 4.33
C PRO A 2 5.55 8.73 3.46
N HIS A 3 5.36 7.50 3.92
CA HIS A 3 5.69 6.31 3.15
C HIS A 3 4.47 5.42 3.08
N ILE A 4 4.12 4.96 1.87
CA ILE A 4 2.99 4.07 1.66
C ILE A 4 3.54 2.68 1.37
N ALA A 5 3.15 1.72 2.19
CA ALA A 5 3.55 0.32 1.99
C ALA A 5 2.32 -0.46 1.56
N VAL A 6 2.36 -0.98 0.33
CA VAL A 6 1.27 -1.78 -0.22
C VAL A 6 1.72 -3.22 -0.27
N THR A 7 0.89 -4.12 0.21
CA THR A 7 1.14 -5.54 0.04
C THR A 7 -0.05 -6.14 -0.70
N MET A 8 0.21 -7.12 -1.56
CA MET A 8 -0.84 -7.69 -2.39
C MET A 8 -0.44 -9.09 -2.80
N TYR A 9 -1.40 -9.85 -3.30
CA TYR A 9 -1.14 -11.16 -3.90
C TYR A 9 -0.23 -10.97 -5.11
N PRO A 10 0.64 -11.94 -5.39
CA PRO A 10 1.51 -11.85 -6.58
C PRO A 10 0.69 -11.99 -7.86
N GLY A 11 1.29 -11.58 -8.97
CA GLY A 11 0.68 -11.75 -10.29
C GLY A 11 0.63 -10.49 -11.12
N ARG A 12 0.80 -9.32 -10.51
CA ARG A 12 0.81 -8.08 -11.29
C ARG A 12 2.22 -7.75 -11.72
N ASP A 13 2.37 -7.20 -12.92
CA ASP A 13 3.70 -6.91 -13.45
C ASP A 13 4.21 -5.57 -12.91
N ALA A 14 5.47 -5.29 -13.23
CA ALA A 14 6.13 -4.09 -12.74
C ALA A 14 5.47 -2.81 -13.25
N GLU A 15 4.96 -2.84 -14.48
CA GLU A 15 4.33 -1.66 -15.05
C GLU A 15 3.05 -1.32 -14.30
N THR A 16 2.24 -2.34 -14.00
CA THR A 16 1.00 -2.14 -13.24
C THR A 16 1.32 -1.58 -11.86
N LYS A 17 2.34 -2.14 -11.21
CA LYS A 17 2.74 -1.68 -9.89
C LYS A 17 3.23 -0.23 -9.93
N ARG A 18 3.98 0.13 -10.97
CA ARG A 18 4.49 1.49 -11.09
C ARG A 18 3.35 2.50 -11.24
N LYS A 19 2.37 2.16 -12.09
CA LYS A 19 1.22 3.05 -12.28
C LYS A 19 0.43 3.22 -11.00
N LEU A 20 0.24 2.13 -10.25
CA LEU A 20 -0.46 2.19 -8.98
C LEU A 20 0.32 3.06 -8.00
N ALA A 21 1.63 2.86 -7.92
CA ALA A 21 2.47 3.62 -7.00
C ALA A 21 2.39 5.12 -7.27
N LEU A 22 2.43 5.51 -8.56
CA LEU A 22 2.34 6.92 -8.91
C LEU A 22 1.00 7.53 -8.52
N LYS A 23 -0.07 6.77 -8.70
CA LYS A 23 -1.40 7.21 -8.33
C LYS A 23 -1.53 7.39 -6.82
N LEU A 24 -0.97 6.45 -6.07
CA LEU A 24 -0.99 6.54 -4.62
C LEU A 24 -0.16 7.71 -4.12
N GLN A 25 0.98 7.94 -4.75
CA GLN A 25 1.83 9.08 -4.41
C GLN A 25 1.07 10.39 -4.58
N GLU A 26 0.39 10.56 -5.72
CA GLU A 26 -0.39 11.75 -6.00
C GLU A 26 -1.50 11.95 -4.98
N THR A 27 -2.23 10.87 -4.70
CA THR A 27 -3.37 10.94 -3.80
C THR A 27 -2.95 11.36 -2.39
N VAL A 28 -1.89 10.72 -1.89
CA VAL A 28 -1.42 11.02 -0.55
C VAL A 28 -0.87 12.44 -0.48
N ALA A 29 -0.14 12.86 -1.50
CA ALA A 29 0.40 14.21 -1.52
C ALA A 29 -0.71 15.25 -1.47
N GLU A 30 -1.79 15.03 -2.23
CA GLU A 30 -2.93 15.94 -2.23
C GLU A 30 -3.66 15.95 -0.90
N GLU A 31 -3.92 14.76 -0.35
CA GLU A 31 -4.68 14.66 0.89
C GLU A 31 -3.94 15.26 2.07
N LEU A 32 -2.63 15.04 2.12
CA LEU A 32 -1.82 15.53 3.24
C LEU A 32 -1.23 16.90 2.99
N LYS A 33 -1.43 17.45 1.78
CA LYS A 33 -0.94 18.77 1.40
C LYS A 33 0.58 18.88 1.53
N VAL A 34 1.26 17.88 1.01
CA VAL A 34 2.72 17.86 0.96
C VAL A 34 3.16 17.71 -0.49
N ARG A 35 4.42 18.01 -0.76
CA ARG A 35 4.96 17.82 -2.10
C ARG A 35 5.06 16.34 -2.41
N LYS A 36 4.76 15.95 -3.64
CA LYS A 36 4.80 14.53 -3.99
C LYS A 36 6.21 13.94 -3.91
N GLU A 37 7.23 14.78 -4.06
CA GLU A 37 8.62 14.30 -3.99
C GLU A 37 9.00 13.73 -2.64
N VAL A 38 8.26 14.06 -1.58
CA VAL A 38 8.56 13.51 -0.26
C VAL A 38 7.76 12.25 0.05
N VAL A 39 6.91 11.81 -0.88
CA VAL A 39 6.08 10.61 -0.69
C VAL A 39 6.75 9.43 -1.38
N THR A 40 7.02 8.38 -0.63
CA THR A 40 7.59 7.15 -1.19
C THR A 40 6.57 6.02 -1.11
N VAL A 41 6.69 5.05 -2.01
CA VAL A 41 5.74 3.94 -2.10
C VAL A 41 6.51 2.64 -2.33
N THR A 42 6.21 1.63 -1.54
CA THR A 42 6.70 0.28 -1.81
C THR A 42 5.50 -0.62 -2.10
N ILE A 43 5.71 -1.60 -2.98
CA ILE A 43 4.69 -2.59 -3.29
C ILE A 43 5.36 -3.95 -3.22
N GLU A 44 4.86 -4.81 -2.35
CA GLU A 44 5.44 -6.13 -2.13
C GLU A 44 4.41 -7.21 -2.35
N ASP A 45 4.85 -8.32 -2.95
CA ASP A 45 4.00 -9.49 -3.14
C ASP A 45 4.02 -10.33 -1.86
N VAL A 46 2.86 -10.84 -1.49
CA VAL A 46 2.72 -11.75 -0.36
C VAL A 46 1.91 -12.95 -0.84
N ASP A 47 2.44 -14.14 -0.61
CA ASP A 47 1.75 -15.37 -1.02
C ASP A 47 0.38 -15.47 -0.37
N PRO A 48 -0.64 -15.93 -1.12
CA PRO A 48 -1.97 -16.08 -0.54
C PRO A 48 -2.01 -16.95 0.71
N GLU A 49 -1.13 -17.96 0.77
CA GLU A 49 -1.08 -18.86 1.93
C GLU A 49 -0.63 -18.13 3.19
N LYS A 50 0.08 -17.03 3.05
CA LYS A 50 0.58 -16.27 4.18
C LYS A 50 -0.19 -14.99 4.44
N TRP A 51 -1.25 -14.77 3.68
CA TRP A 51 -1.96 -13.49 3.72
C TRP A 51 -2.60 -13.20 5.08
N GLU A 52 -3.29 -14.19 5.66
CA GLU A 52 -3.95 -13.98 6.96
C GLU A 52 -2.92 -13.71 8.04
N GLU A 53 -1.85 -14.47 8.05
CA GLU A 53 -0.77 -14.28 9.00
C GLU A 53 -0.15 -12.89 8.84
N HIS A 54 0.01 -12.46 7.60
CA HIS A 54 0.56 -11.15 7.30
C HIS A 54 -0.32 -10.03 7.85
N LEU A 55 -1.64 -10.13 7.66
CA LEU A 55 -2.57 -9.11 8.14
C LEU A 55 -2.61 -9.05 9.66
N GLU A 56 -2.37 -10.18 10.33
CA GLU A 56 -2.38 -10.22 11.80
C GLU A 56 -1.25 -9.42 12.42
N ARG A 57 -0.25 -9.08 11.62
CA ARG A 57 0.88 -8.28 12.13
C ARG A 57 0.50 -6.82 12.35
N PHE A 58 -0.60 -6.37 11.78
CA PHE A 58 -1.03 -4.98 11.93
C PHE A 58 -1.96 -4.85 13.12
N GLU A 59 -1.74 -3.82 13.92
CA GLU A 59 -2.58 -3.56 15.06
C GLU A 59 -3.99 -3.20 14.62
N LYS A 60 -4.97 -3.67 15.36
CA LYS A 60 -6.37 -3.48 15.01
C LYS A 60 -6.70 -2.01 14.79
N GLU A 61 -6.16 -1.16 15.64
CA GLU A 61 -6.45 0.27 15.62
C GLU A 61 -5.89 0.97 14.39
N THR A 62 -4.97 0.33 13.68
CA THR A 62 -4.37 0.94 12.49
C THR A 62 -5.15 0.64 11.21
N PHE A 63 -6.17 -0.20 11.29
CA PHE A 63 -7.01 -0.49 10.13
C PHE A 63 -8.08 0.60 10.00
N PHE A 64 -7.80 1.61 9.21
CA PHE A 64 -8.80 2.63 8.92
C PHE A 64 -9.80 2.18 7.86
N VAL A 65 -9.43 1.14 7.11
CA VAL A 65 -10.34 0.44 6.22
C VAL A 65 -10.11 -1.04 6.45
N SER A 66 -11.16 -1.75 6.86
CA SER A 66 -11.09 -3.19 7.10
C SER A 66 -11.81 -3.92 5.98
N ARG A 67 -11.40 -5.16 5.74
CA ARG A 67 -12.12 -5.92 4.74
C ARG A 67 -13.48 -6.32 5.29
N ASN A 68 -14.46 -6.31 4.42
CA ASN A 68 -15.81 -6.76 4.77
C ASN A 68 -15.87 -8.26 4.55
N ALA A 69 -16.26 -8.97 5.57
CA ALA A 69 -16.37 -10.42 5.49
C ALA A 69 -17.69 -10.81 4.83
#